data_91aa2de7d56c6db7bc6f2a1db0e0f438
#
_entry.id   91aa2de7d56c6db7bc6f2a1db0e0f438
#
_cell.length_a   1.000
_cell.length_b   1.000
_cell.length_c   1.000
_cell.angle_alpha   90.00
_cell.angle_beta   90.00
_cell.angle_gamma   90.00
#
_symmetry.space_group_name_H-M   'P 1'
#
loop_
_entity.id
_entity.type
_entity.pdbx_description
1 polymer ?
#
loop_
_entity_poly.entity_id
_entity_poly.type
_entity_poly.pdbx_seq_one_letter_code
_entity_poly.pdbx_strand_id
1 'polypeptide(L)'
;MKIMAELQDAEIIIIGGGIVGCSIAYQLARMGKKDVLVLEKSGLTHGSTWHAAGLVGQLRSSRNLTRVLQKSVEIYDRLEAETGQAIDWKKVGSLRLACSKERILELKRAATMAKSFGLELHLLNAKEAQELFPIMSTEDVLGAAFIPSDGYVDPSSVTQAFARGARKNVVRIQEGVKVLDMIVKDKRVEELVTDQGRVKCGVVVNAAGFWSRELALKAGVKTPTVALEHQYLVTEPIPDIPPNMPAMRDPDLLLSLIHISEPTRPY
;
A
#
# COMPACT_ATOMS: atom_id res chain seq x y z
N MET A 1 23.32 24.96 9.70
CA MET A 1 21.95 25.52 9.67
C MET A 1 21.42 25.30 8.26
N LYS A 2 20.53 24.31 8.03
CA LYS A 2 19.87 24.15 6.73
C LYS A 2 18.94 25.34 6.56
N ILE A 3 19.16 26.15 5.55
CA ILE A 3 18.20 27.17 5.12
C ILE A 3 16.97 26.36 4.67
N MET A 4 15.91 26.39 5.49
CA MET A 4 14.65 25.76 5.14
C MET A 4 14.03 26.59 4.02
N ALA A 5 13.73 25.95 2.91
CA ALA A 5 13.06 26.62 1.80
C ALA A 5 11.68 27.07 2.29
N GLU A 6 11.36 28.34 2.04
CA GLU A 6 10.06 28.93 2.36
C GLU A 6 8.93 28.10 1.73
N LEU A 7 7.89 27.81 2.50
CA LEU A 7 6.71 27.11 2.00
C LEU A 7 6.02 27.96 0.92
N GLN A 8 5.89 27.40 -0.26
CA GLN A 8 5.23 28.07 -1.38
C GLN A 8 3.82 27.54 -1.56
N ASP A 9 2.88 28.41 -1.86
CA ASP A 9 1.51 28.06 -2.23
C ASP A 9 1.43 27.01 -3.33
N ALA A 10 0.35 26.24 -3.37
CA ALA A 10 0.14 25.21 -4.38
C ALA A 10 -1.35 25.05 -4.73
N GLU A 11 -1.65 24.73 -6.00
CA GLU A 11 -3.02 24.38 -6.42
C GLU A 11 -3.53 23.16 -5.63
N ILE A 12 -2.69 22.12 -5.52
CA ILE A 12 -3.06 20.87 -4.84
C ILE A 12 -2.02 20.58 -3.74
N ILE A 13 -2.49 20.46 -2.51
CA ILE A 13 -1.65 20.04 -1.38
C ILE A 13 -2.10 18.66 -0.91
N ILE A 14 -1.15 17.72 -0.83
CA ILE A 14 -1.35 16.37 -0.31
C ILE A 14 -0.71 16.31 1.08
N ILE A 15 -1.47 15.93 2.09
CA ILE A 15 -0.98 15.80 3.46
C ILE A 15 -0.72 14.33 3.76
N GLY A 16 0.56 13.98 3.93
CA GLY A 16 1.05 12.63 4.22
C GLY A 16 1.96 12.07 3.12
N GLY A 17 3.19 11.73 3.48
CA GLY A 17 4.24 11.14 2.63
C GLY A 17 4.29 9.60 2.70
N GLY A 18 3.19 8.95 3.04
CA GLY A 18 3.04 7.49 2.94
C GLY A 18 2.72 7.03 1.51
N ILE A 19 2.52 5.71 1.36
CA ILE A 19 2.24 5.09 0.06
C ILE A 19 1.07 5.74 -0.68
N VAL A 20 -0.01 6.10 0.03
CA VAL A 20 -1.20 6.73 -0.56
C VAL A 20 -0.89 8.10 -1.09
N GLY A 21 -0.27 8.98 -0.27
CA GLY A 21 0.05 10.35 -0.69
C GLY A 21 1.06 10.40 -1.84
N CYS A 22 2.12 9.60 -1.77
CA CYS A 22 3.12 9.53 -2.84
C CYS A 22 2.54 8.95 -4.14
N SER A 23 1.66 7.94 -4.05
CA SER A 23 0.96 7.39 -5.21
C SER A 23 0.04 8.41 -5.87
N ILE A 24 -0.73 9.18 -5.08
CA ILE A 24 -1.60 10.25 -5.60
C ILE A 24 -0.75 11.32 -6.28
N ALA A 25 0.34 11.76 -5.63
CA ALA A 25 1.26 12.75 -6.20
C ALA A 25 1.84 12.30 -7.55
N TYR A 26 2.28 11.04 -7.63
CA TYR A 26 2.78 10.45 -8.87
C TYR A 26 1.72 10.40 -9.97
N GLN A 27 0.50 9.98 -9.66
CA GLN A 27 -0.56 9.91 -10.67
C GLN A 27 -1.02 11.29 -11.12
N LEU A 28 -1.14 12.27 -10.22
CA LEU A 28 -1.44 13.66 -10.59
C LEU A 28 -0.38 14.23 -11.53
N ALA A 29 0.89 13.97 -11.24
CA ALA A 29 2.00 14.38 -12.10
C ALA A 29 1.89 13.75 -13.51
N ARG A 30 1.58 12.45 -13.59
CA ARG A 30 1.34 11.76 -14.87
C ARG A 30 0.13 12.31 -15.65
N MET A 31 -0.87 12.82 -14.94
CA MET A 31 -2.03 13.50 -15.53
C MET A 31 -1.73 14.95 -15.95
N GLY A 32 -0.47 15.40 -15.82
CA GLY A 32 -0.04 16.74 -16.21
C GLY A 32 -0.28 17.83 -15.15
N LYS A 33 -0.67 17.48 -13.92
CA LYS A 33 -0.77 18.45 -12.82
C LYS A 33 0.63 18.80 -12.33
N LYS A 34 1.00 20.07 -12.42
CA LYS A 34 2.36 20.58 -12.14
C LYS A 34 2.50 21.26 -10.78
N ASP A 35 1.42 21.90 -10.30
CA ASP A 35 1.44 22.64 -9.05
C ASP A 35 0.88 21.77 -7.91
N VAL A 36 1.66 20.76 -7.54
CA VAL A 36 1.35 19.80 -6.49
C VAL A 36 2.45 19.86 -5.42
N LEU A 37 2.03 19.94 -4.16
CA LEU A 37 2.90 19.92 -2.98
C LEU A 37 2.48 18.77 -2.07
N VAL A 38 3.43 17.94 -1.67
CA VAL A 38 3.26 16.94 -0.60
C VAL A 38 3.89 17.48 0.68
N LEU A 39 3.14 17.48 1.77
CA LEU A 39 3.63 17.81 3.11
C LEU A 39 3.66 16.56 3.98
N GLU A 40 4.83 16.23 4.49
CA GLU A 40 5.04 15.09 5.38
C GLU A 40 5.68 15.60 6.70
N LYS A 41 5.08 15.22 7.83
CA LYS A 41 5.53 15.70 9.16
C LYS A 41 6.88 15.15 9.62
N SER A 42 7.26 13.99 9.10
CA SER A 42 8.52 13.30 9.44
C SER A 42 9.32 13.05 8.17
N GLY A 43 9.70 11.82 7.89
CA GLY A 43 10.23 11.38 6.62
C GLY A 43 9.19 10.59 5.83
N LEU A 44 9.42 10.40 4.54
CA LEU A 44 8.58 9.52 3.73
C LEU A 44 8.53 8.13 4.36
N THR A 45 7.38 7.47 4.28
CA THR A 45 7.10 6.12 4.82
C THR A 45 6.95 5.99 6.33
N HIS A 46 7.31 6.99 7.15
CA HIS A 46 7.38 6.91 8.62
C HIS A 46 6.04 6.64 9.34
N GLY A 47 4.91 6.62 8.64
CA GLY A 47 3.62 6.21 9.21
C GLY A 47 3.43 4.70 9.15
N SER A 48 2.21 4.23 8.82
CA SER A 48 1.88 2.80 8.70
C SER A 48 2.56 2.12 7.52
N THR A 49 3.15 2.86 6.57
CA THR A 49 3.67 2.29 5.33
C THR A 49 4.81 1.30 5.57
N TRP A 50 5.82 1.66 6.35
CA TRP A 50 6.97 0.79 6.59
C TRP A 50 6.65 -0.42 7.48
N HIS A 51 5.52 -0.39 8.21
CA HIS A 51 5.04 -1.52 9.00
C HIS A 51 4.24 -2.54 8.18
N ALA A 52 3.87 -2.20 6.94
CA ALA A 52 3.06 -3.08 6.12
C ALA A 52 3.88 -4.28 5.64
N ALA A 53 3.26 -5.47 5.65
CA ALA A 53 3.89 -6.70 5.17
C ALA A 53 4.16 -6.70 3.65
N GLY A 54 3.60 -5.76 2.90
CA GLY A 54 3.84 -5.65 1.45
C GLY A 54 3.08 -6.64 0.58
N LEU A 55 2.10 -7.35 1.12
CA LEU A 55 1.26 -8.27 0.37
C LEU A 55 0.46 -7.55 -0.73
N VAL A 56 0.55 -8.04 -1.96
CA VAL A 56 -0.17 -7.53 -3.12
C VAL A 56 -1.12 -8.61 -3.62
N GLY A 57 -2.36 -8.58 -3.12
CA GLY A 57 -3.41 -9.51 -3.49
C GLY A 57 -4.55 -8.80 -4.20
N GLN A 58 -5.03 -9.36 -5.32
CA GLN A 58 -5.95 -8.69 -6.23
C GLN A 58 -7.43 -9.00 -5.95
N LEU A 59 -7.77 -10.25 -5.64
CA LEU A 59 -9.17 -10.66 -5.51
C LEU A 59 -9.84 -10.05 -4.26
N ARG A 60 -10.99 -9.40 -4.48
CA ARG A 60 -11.90 -8.89 -3.43
C ARG A 60 -13.33 -9.30 -3.78
N SER A 61 -14.23 -9.18 -2.80
CA SER A 61 -15.67 -9.44 -2.99
C SER A 61 -16.35 -8.49 -3.97
N SER A 62 -15.77 -7.33 -4.25
CA SER A 62 -16.28 -6.34 -5.20
C SER A 62 -15.44 -6.35 -6.49
N ARG A 63 -16.14 -6.39 -7.63
CA ARG A 63 -15.52 -6.26 -8.95
C ARG A 63 -14.72 -4.96 -9.09
N ASN A 64 -15.27 -3.85 -8.60
CA ASN A 64 -14.60 -2.56 -8.71
C ASN A 64 -13.29 -2.53 -7.89
N LEU A 65 -13.31 -3.07 -6.66
CA LEU A 65 -12.10 -3.17 -5.86
C LEU A 65 -11.07 -4.11 -6.50
N THR A 66 -11.49 -5.26 -7.04
CA THR A 66 -10.58 -6.16 -7.76
C THR A 66 -9.93 -5.46 -8.94
N ARG A 67 -10.69 -4.68 -9.74
CA ARG A 67 -10.14 -3.91 -10.86
C ARG A 67 -9.12 -2.85 -10.41
N VAL A 68 -9.38 -2.16 -9.30
CA VAL A 68 -8.42 -1.20 -8.73
C VAL A 68 -7.12 -1.90 -8.34
N LEU A 69 -7.21 -3.08 -7.73
CA LEU A 69 -6.02 -3.84 -7.33
C LEU A 69 -5.26 -4.45 -8.51
N GLN A 70 -5.98 -4.94 -9.53
CA GLN A 70 -5.36 -5.33 -10.81
C GLN A 70 -4.59 -4.17 -11.42
N LYS A 71 -5.18 -2.95 -11.38
CA LYS A 71 -4.50 -1.74 -11.86
C LYS A 71 -3.26 -1.39 -11.04
N SER A 72 -3.25 -1.68 -9.75
CA SER A 72 -2.07 -1.51 -8.89
C SER A 72 -0.94 -2.46 -9.32
N VAL A 73 -1.25 -3.72 -9.62
CA VAL A 73 -0.26 -4.69 -10.14
C VAL A 73 0.33 -4.21 -11.47
N GLU A 74 -0.51 -3.76 -12.42
CA GLU A 74 -0.03 -3.18 -13.68
C GLU A 74 0.91 -1.97 -13.47
N ILE A 75 0.67 -1.18 -12.41
CA ILE A 75 1.55 -0.05 -12.08
C ILE A 75 2.87 -0.58 -11.54
N TYR A 76 2.86 -1.54 -10.64
CA TYR A 76 4.08 -2.12 -10.06
C TYR A 76 4.95 -2.79 -11.13
N ASP A 77 4.35 -3.50 -12.09
CA ASP A 77 5.06 -4.15 -13.21
C ASP A 77 5.94 -3.17 -14.03
N ARG A 78 5.63 -1.87 -14.04
CA ARG A 78 6.38 -0.85 -14.80
C ARG A 78 7.05 0.23 -13.94
N LEU A 79 6.73 0.31 -12.65
CA LEU A 79 7.11 1.43 -11.79
C LEU A 79 8.63 1.60 -11.69
N GLU A 80 9.36 0.50 -11.59
CA GLU A 80 10.83 0.51 -11.55
C GLU A 80 11.42 1.10 -12.84
N ALA A 81 10.94 0.66 -13.99
CA ALA A 81 11.40 1.18 -15.29
C ALA A 81 11.06 2.67 -15.46
N GLU A 82 9.87 3.12 -15.04
CA GLU A 82 9.45 4.51 -15.15
C GLU A 82 10.21 5.44 -14.19
N THR A 83 10.53 4.96 -12.99
CA THR A 83 11.12 5.80 -11.94
C THR A 83 12.63 5.62 -11.78
N GLY A 84 13.17 4.48 -12.18
CA GLY A 84 14.56 4.08 -11.92
C GLY A 84 14.82 3.79 -10.43
N GLN A 85 13.79 3.43 -9.68
CA GLN A 85 13.86 3.03 -8.27
C GLN A 85 13.40 1.59 -8.14
N ALA A 86 14.27 0.70 -7.67
CA ALA A 86 13.90 -0.68 -7.36
C ALA A 86 12.79 -0.72 -6.29
N ILE A 87 11.83 -1.61 -6.48
CA ILE A 87 10.67 -1.75 -5.59
C ILE A 87 10.55 -3.14 -4.98
N ASP A 88 11.46 -4.03 -5.34
CA ASP A 88 11.47 -5.45 -4.94
C ASP A 88 10.11 -6.15 -5.18
N TRP A 89 9.51 -5.87 -6.34
CA TRP A 89 8.28 -6.51 -6.77
C TRP A 89 8.52 -7.97 -7.13
N LYS A 90 7.97 -8.89 -6.34
CA LYS A 90 8.03 -10.33 -6.56
C LYS A 90 6.65 -10.86 -6.92
N LYS A 91 6.44 -11.17 -8.19
CA LYS A 91 5.20 -11.76 -8.73
C LYS A 91 5.24 -13.28 -8.60
N VAL A 92 5.17 -13.75 -7.39
CA VAL A 92 5.32 -15.17 -7.00
C VAL A 92 4.00 -15.86 -6.68
N GLY A 93 2.90 -15.13 -6.83
CA GLY A 93 1.57 -15.60 -6.48
C GLY A 93 1.21 -15.45 -5.01
N SER A 94 -0.02 -15.83 -4.71
CA SER A 94 -0.51 -15.95 -3.32
C SER A 94 -1.32 -17.23 -3.14
N LEU A 95 -1.12 -17.90 -2.01
CA LEU A 95 -1.89 -19.05 -1.54
C LEU A 95 -2.86 -18.63 -0.44
N ARG A 96 -4.10 -19.10 -0.55
CA ARG A 96 -5.08 -19.04 0.54
C ARG A 96 -5.49 -20.46 0.89
N LEU A 97 -5.20 -20.88 2.11
CA LEU A 97 -5.52 -22.22 2.60
C LEU A 97 -6.99 -22.36 2.99
N ALA A 98 -7.45 -23.58 3.01
CA ALA A 98 -8.75 -24.00 3.56
C ALA A 98 -8.56 -25.23 4.44
N CYS A 99 -8.72 -25.03 5.75
CA CYS A 99 -8.63 -26.07 6.78
C CYS A 99 -10.02 -26.51 7.27
N SER A 100 -11.10 -25.97 6.69
CA SER A 100 -12.48 -26.34 6.99
C SER A 100 -13.32 -26.54 5.73
N LYS A 101 -14.41 -27.31 5.83
CA LYS A 101 -15.34 -27.53 4.70
C LYS A 101 -16.01 -26.23 4.25
N GLU A 102 -16.32 -25.37 5.17
CA GLU A 102 -16.88 -24.03 4.93
C GLU A 102 -15.90 -23.18 4.12
N ARG A 103 -14.62 -23.24 4.44
CA ARG A 103 -13.57 -22.53 3.73
C ARG A 103 -13.39 -23.07 2.29
N ILE A 104 -13.48 -24.37 2.08
CA ILE A 104 -13.49 -24.93 0.72
C ILE A 104 -14.65 -24.38 -0.11
N LEU A 105 -15.85 -24.25 0.47
CA LEU A 105 -16.99 -23.64 -0.23
C LEU A 105 -16.73 -22.16 -0.56
N GLU A 106 -16.09 -21.42 0.37
CA GLU A 106 -15.67 -20.04 0.11
C GLU A 106 -14.66 -19.96 -1.05
N LEU A 107 -13.64 -20.83 -1.07
CA LEU A 107 -12.65 -20.84 -2.15
C LEU A 107 -13.29 -21.16 -3.51
N LYS A 108 -14.25 -22.09 -3.58
CA LYS A 108 -15.00 -22.40 -4.81
C LYS A 108 -15.79 -21.18 -5.30
N ARG A 109 -16.43 -20.44 -4.38
CA ARG A 109 -17.13 -19.18 -4.72
C ARG A 109 -16.13 -18.13 -5.20
N ALA A 110 -14.99 -18.00 -4.52
CA ALA A 110 -13.91 -17.08 -4.90
C ALA A 110 -13.38 -17.39 -6.31
N ALA A 111 -13.22 -18.67 -6.67
CA ALA A 111 -12.79 -19.09 -8.03
C ALA A 111 -13.81 -18.67 -9.09
N THR A 112 -15.11 -18.88 -8.84
CA THR A 112 -16.18 -18.44 -9.75
C THR A 112 -16.17 -16.92 -9.92
N MET A 113 -16.00 -16.20 -8.81
CA MET A 113 -15.93 -14.73 -8.81
C MET A 113 -14.69 -14.21 -9.54
N ALA A 114 -13.51 -14.80 -9.30
CA ALA A 114 -12.27 -14.47 -9.99
C ALA A 114 -12.43 -14.59 -11.51
N LYS A 115 -12.98 -15.72 -11.97
CA LYS A 115 -13.28 -15.96 -13.40
C LYS A 115 -14.19 -14.85 -13.96
N SER A 116 -15.23 -14.44 -13.23
CA SER A 116 -16.14 -13.36 -13.68
C SER A 116 -15.48 -11.98 -13.74
N PHE A 117 -14.37 -11.79 -13.02
CA PHE A 117 -13.60 -10.55 -12.98
C PHE A 117 -12.39 -10.57 -13.92
N GLY A 118 -12.18 -11.69 -14.65
CA GLY A 118 -11.02 -11.85 -15.53
C GLY A 118 -9.71 -12.07 -14.78
N LEU A 119 -9.77 -12.64 -13.57
CA LEU A 119 -8.60 -12.97 -12.76
C LEU A 119 -8.39 -14.48 -12.76
N GLU A 120 -7.16 -14.92 -13.04
CA GLU A 120 -6.78 -16.32 -12.97
C GLU A 120 -6.69 -16.77 -11.51
N LEU A 121 -7.34 -17.89 -11.18
CA LEU A 121 -7.29 -18.53 -9.88
C LEU A 121 -7.39 -20.03 -10.05
N HIS A 122 -6.47 -20.76 -9.43
CA HIS A 122 -6.43 -22.22 -9.40
C HIS A 122 -6.88 -22.74 -8.04
N LEU A 123 -7.77 -23.72 -8.04
CA LEU A 123 -8.09 -24.51 -6.85
C LEU A 123 -7.13 -25.68 -6.80
N LEU A 124 -6.45 -25.84 -5.69
CA LEU A 124 -5.41 -26.84 -5.45
C LEU A 124 -5.84 -27.80 -4.34
N ASN A 125 -5.41 -29.06 -4.43
CA ASN A 125 -5.42 -29.96 -3.28
C ASN A 125 -4.22 -29.64 -2.34
N ALA A 126 -4.17 -30.28 -1.17
CA ALA A 126 -3.13 -30.01 -0.16
C ALA A 126 -1.72 -30.30 -0.67
N LYS A 127 -1.54 -31.37 -1.49
CA LYS A 127 -0.25 -31.74 -2.05
C LYS A 127 0.24 -30.73 -3.09
N GLU A 128 -0.63 -30.31 -3.99
CA GLU A 128 -0.33 -29.28 -5.00
C GLU A 128 0.01 -27.92 -4.32
N ALA A 129 -0.67 -27.59 -3.24
CA ALA A 129 -0.34 -26.40 -2.46
C ALA A 129 1.04 -26.50 -1.79
N GLN A 130 1.39 -27.70 -1.26
CA GLN A 130 2.70 -27.95 -0.67
C GLN A 130 3.83 -27.91 -1.70
N GLU A 131 3.58 -28.32 -2.96
CA GLU A 131 4.58 -28.17 -4.03
C GLU A 131 4.96 -26.70 -4.27
N LEU A 132 4.02 -25.77 -4.09
CA LEU A 132 4.28 -24.32 -4.18
C LEU A 132 4.86 -23.74 -2.89
N PHE A 133 4.55 -24.32 -1.74
CA PHE A 133 5.01 -23.86 -0.42
C PHE A 133 5.55 -25.05 0.41
N PRO A 134 6.75 -25.54 0.11
CA PRO A 134 7.26 -26.82 0.61
C PRO A 134 7.41 -26.96 2.13
N ILE A 135 7.53 -25.84 2.83
CA ILE A 135 7.72 -25.82 4.29
C ILE A 135 6.40 -25.86 5.09
N MET A 136 5.23 -25.92 4.43
CA MET A 136 3.94 -26.01 5.14
C MET A 136 3.62 -27.44 5.57
N SER A 137 2.96 -27.61 6.72
CA SER A 137 2.24 -28.84 7.04
C SER A 137 0.95 -28.93 6.25
N THR A 138 0.57 -30.14 5.88
CA THR A 138 -0.67 -30.42 5.16
C THR A 138 -1.69 -31.23 5.95
N GLU A 139 -1.42 -31.51 7.24
CA GLU A 139 -2.24 -32.42 8.06
C GLU A 139 -3.71 -31.99 8.17
N ASP A 140 -3.95 -30.70 8.25
CA ASP A 140 -5.28 -30.09 8.38
C ASP A 140 -5.75 -29.33 7.11
N VAL A 141 -4.94 -29.32 6.05
CA VAL A 141 -5.25 -28.60 4.81
C VAL A 141 -6.12 -29.45 3.90
N LEU A 142 -7.35 -29.00 3.67
CA LEU A 142 -8.29 -29.62 2.74
C LEU A 142 -8.11 -29.17 1.29
N GLY A 143 -7.47 -28.04 1.07
CA GLY A 143 -7.17 -27.47 -0.23
C GLY A 143 -6.73 -26.02 -0.15
N ALA A 144 -6.46 -25.39 -1.29
CA ALA A 144 -6.04 -24.02 -1.38
C ALA A 144 -6.57 -23.32 -2.64
N ALA A 145 -6.51 -22.01 -2.64
CA ALA A 145 -6.64 -21.19 -3.85
C ALA A 145 -5.32 -20.48 -4.13
N PHE A 146 -4.85 -20.56 -5.37
CA PHE A 146 -3.64 -19.92 -5.85
C PHE A 146 -3.95 -18.88 -6.92
N ILE A 147 -3.43 -17.66 -6.75
CA ILE A 147 -3.52 -16.57 -7.73
C ILE A 147 -2.09 -16.26 -8.20
N PRO A 148 -1.69 -16.66 -9.41
CA PRO A 148 -0.31 -16.55 -9.87
C PRO A 148 0.15 -15.11 -10.10
N SER A 149 -0.77 -14.19 -10.38
CA SER A 149 -0.46 -12.78 -10.63
C SER A 149 -0.35 -11.91 -9.37
N ASP A 150 -0.62 -12.47 -8.19
CA ASP A 150 -0.36 -11.84 -6.90
C ASP A 150 1.13 -11.90 -6.54
N GLY A 151 1.51 -11.26 -5.44
CA GLY A 151 2.88 -11.28 -4.97
C GLY A 151 3.10 -10.37 -3.76
N TYR A 152 4.31 -9.83 -3.64
CA TYR A 152 4.66 -8.87 -2.60
C TYR A 152 5.69 -7.84 -3.09
N VAL A 153 5.74 -6.71 -2.38
CA VAL A 153 6.69 -5.60 -2.62
C VAL A 153 7.33 -5.17 -1.31
N ASP A 154 8.43 -4.44 -1.37
CA ASP A 154 8.84 -3.61 -0.23
C ASP A 154 8.02 -2.30 -0.20
N PRO A 155 7.17 -2.08 0.82
CA PRO A 155 6.30 -0.91 0.89
C PRO A 155 7.05 0.42 0.90
N SER A 156 8.22 0.47 1.53
CA SER A 156 9.05 1.66 1.59
C SER A 156 9.64 1.98 0.21
N SER A 157 10.21 1.00 -0.46
CA SER A 157 10.79 1.17 -1.80
C SER A 157 9.75 1.56 -2.85
N VAL A 158 8.55 0.99 -2.81
CA VAL A 158 7.42 1.42 -3.67
C VAL A 158 7.06 2.87 -3.43
N THR A 159 7.00 3.29 -2.16
CA THR A 159 6.69 4.68 -1.80
C THR A 159 7.77 5.64 -2.30
N GLN A 160 9.04 5.28 -2.14
CA GLN A 160 10.17 6.05 -2.66
C GLN A 160 10.13 6.12 -4.21
N ALA A 161 9.75 5.02 -4.88
CA ALA A 161 9.59 5.02 -6.33
C ALA A 161 8.49 6.00 -6.79
N PHE A 162 7.33 6.00 -6.13
CA PHE A 162 6.28 6.98 -6.41
C PHE A 162 6.75 8.42 -6.15
N ALA A 163 7.41 8.67 -5.02
CA ALA A 163 7.95 9.99 -4.69
C ALA A 163 8.98 10.45 -5.72
N ARG A 164 9.90 9.56 -6.12
CA ARG A 164 10.90 9.84 -7.16
C ARG A 164 10.25 10.15 -8.51
N GLY A 165 9.25 9.35 -8.92
CA GLY A 165 8.50 9.59 -10.15
C GLY A 165 7.71 10.90 -10.12
N ALA A 166 7.14 11.27 -8.97
CA ALA A 166 6.47 12.55 -8.77
C ALA A 166 7.45 13.73 -8.89
N ARG A 167 8.60 13.66 -8.20
CA ARG A 167 9.66 14.69 -8.27
C ARG A 167 10.21 14.88 -9.68
N LYS A 168 10.38 13.81 -10.46
CA LYS A 168 10.79 13.91 -11.88
C LYS A 168 9.79 14.73 -12.72
N ASN A 169 8.56 14.79 -12.31
CA ASN A 169 7.49 15.55 -12.96
C ASN A 169 7.07 16.81 -12.17
N VAL A 170 8.05 17.45 -11.52
CA VAL A 170 7.98 18.77 -10.84
C VAL A 170 7.06 18.84 -9.61
N VAL A 171 6.62 17.73 -9.05
CA VAL A 171 5.94 17.72 -7.74
C VAL A 171 6.93 18.08 -6.63
N ARG A 172 6.55 19.03 -5.80
CA ARG A 172 7.32 19.40 -4.61
C ARG A 172 6.96 18.45 -3.46
N ILE A 173 7.94 17.88 -2.79
CA ILE A 173 7.74 17.04 -1.61
C ILE A 173 8.60 17.61 -0.49
N GLN A 174 7.94 18.08 0.56
CA GLN A 174 8.58 18.64 1.74
C GLN A 174 8.36 17.75 2.95
N GLU A 175 9.46 17.25 3.48
CA GLU A 175 9.52 16.41 4.68
C GLU A 175 9.84 17.28 5.91
N GLY A 176 9.42 16.85 7.09
CA GLY A 176 9.59 17.61 8.33
C GLY A 176 8.59 18.76 8.49
N VAL A 177 7.50 18.79 7.72
CA VAL A 177 6.47 19.84 7.79
C VAL A 177 5.15 19.26 8.33
N LYS A 178 4.78 19.70 9.54
CA LYS A 178 3.55 19.23 10.20
C LYS A 178 2.41 20.21 9.97
N VAL A 179 1.32 19.74 9.39
CA VAL A 179 0.06 20.49 9.33
C VAL A 179 -0.60 20.51 10.70
N LEU A 180 -0.81 21.69 11.24
CA LEU A 180 -1.37 21.94 12.56
C LEU A 180 -2.86 22.24 12.50
N ASP A 181 -3.29 23.03 11.49
CA ASP A 181 -4.67 23.45 11.34
C ASP A 181 -5.03 23.77 9.87
N MET A 182 -6.32 23.99 9.61
CA MET A 182 -6.88 24.36 8.32
C MET A 182 -7.78 25.57 8.44
N ILE A 183 -7.58 26.56 7.58
CA ILE A 183 -8.47 27.72 7.47
C ILE A 183 -9.55 27.41 6.45
N VAL A 184 -10.79 27.33 6.93
CA VAL A 184 -11.96 27.03 6.10
C VAL A 184 -12.82 28.29 5.94
N LYS A 185 -13.11 28.66 4.70
CA LYS A 185 -14.08 29.68 4.34
C LYS A 185 -15.06 29.12 3.32
N ASP A 186 -16.30 29.46 3.43
CA ASP A 186 -17.37 29.06 2.50
C ASP A 186 -17.34 27.55 2.17
N LYS A 187 -17.09 26.71 3.21
CA LYS A 187 -16.95 25.24 3.11
C LYS A 187 -15.76 24.76 2.24
N ARG A 188 -14.77 25.59 2.02
CA ARG A 188 -13.54 25.27 1.30
C ARG A 188 -12.33 25.50 2.19
N VAL A 189 -11.35 24.62 2.10
CA VAL A 189 -10.04 24.86 2.74
C VAL A 189 -9.27 25.82 1.83
N GLU A 190 -8.91 26.98 2.34
CA GLU A 190 -8.15 28.01 1.61
C GLU A 190 -6.67 28.01 1.97
N GLU A 191 -6.36 27.64 3.21
CA GLU A 191 -4.99 27.72 3.72
C GLU A 191 -4.75 26.62 4.76
N LEU A 192 -3.53 26.10 4.77
CA LEU A 192 -3.02 25.22 5.82
C LEU A 192 -2.08 25.98 6.74
N VAL A 193 -2.24 25.77 8.04
CA VAL A 193 -1.32 26.25 9.07
C VAL A 193 -0.37 25.11 9.41
N THR A 194 0.93 25.35 9.28
CA THR A 194 1.97 24.37 9.58
C THR A 194 2.91 24.88 10.68
N ASP A 195 3.76 24.03 11.19
CA ASP A 195 4.84 24.40 12.12
C ASP A 195 5.96 25.22 11.46
N GLN A 196 5.91 25.40 10.13
CA GLN A 196 6.89 26.17 9.36
C GLN A 196 6.29 27.37 8.62
N GLY A 197 5.06 27.74 8.93
CA GLY A 197 4.35 28.85 8.31
C GLY A 197 3.03 28.45 7.72
N ARG A 198 2.46 29.30 6.89
CA ARG A 198 1.16 29.12 6.25
C ARG A 198 1.32 28.90 4.75
N VAL A 199 0.44 28.12 4.17
CA VAL A 199 0.45 27.83 2.73
C VAL A 199 -0.98 27.80 2.20
N LYS A 200 -1.24 28.55 1.13
CA LYS A 200 -2.55 28.59 0.46
C LYS A 200 -2.70 27.41 -0.50
N CYS A 201 -3.94 26.99 -0.70
CA CYS A 201 -4.25 25.86 -1.57
C CYS A 201 -5.62 26.03 -2.26
N GLY A 202 -5.74 25.44 -3.42
CA GLY A 202 -7.03 25.27 -4.11
C GLY A 202 -7.74 23.99 -3.67
N VAL A 203 -6.99 22.91 -3.49
CA VAL A 203 -7.47 21.59 -3.08
C VAL A 203 -6.54 20.96 -2.06
N VAL A 204 -7.11 20.35 -1.03
CA VAL A 204 -6.38 19.54 -0.04
C VAL A 204 -6.76 18.06 -0.18
N VAL A 205 -5.75 17.22 -0.28
CA VAL A 205 -5.91 15.76 -0.22
C VAL A 205 -5.40 15.26 1.12
N ASN A 206 -6.30 14.74 1.93
CA ASN A 206 -5.95 14.14 3.22
C ASN A 206 -5.51 12.69 3.02
N ALA A 207 -4.21 12.45 3.03
CA ALA A 207 -3.56 11.13 2.95
C ALA A 207 -2.75 10.82 4.23
N ALA A 208 -3.15 11.40 5.38
CA ALA A 208 -2.41 11.36 6.64
C ALA A 208 -2.53 10.04 7.42
N GLY A 209 -2.92 8.94 6.77
CA GLY A 209 -3.00 7.61 7.38
C GLY A 209 -3.92 7.59 8.61
N PHE A 210 -3.48 7.05 9.73
CA PHE A 210 -4.29 6.96 10.94
C PHE A 210 -4.55 8.33 11.62
N TRP A 211 -3.83 9.40 11.26
CA TRP A 211 -4.13 10.79 11.68
C TRP A 211 -5.19 11.47 10.80
N SER A 212 -5.67 10.81 9.72
CA SER A 212 -6.60 11.42 8.77
C SER A 212 -7.90 11.89 9.41
N ARG A 213 -8.41 11.18 10.43
CA ARG A 213 -9.62 11.57 11.16
C ARG A 213 -9.45 12.88 11.91
N GLU A 214 -8.36 13.01 12.66
CA GLU A 214 -8.07 14.23 13.44
C GLU A 214 -7.90 15.44 12.52
N LEU A 215 -7.21 15.21 11.41
CA LEU A 215 -6.98 16.24 10.41
C LEU A 215 -8.29 16.67 9.72
N ALA A 216 -9.15 15.72 9.35
CA ALA A 216 -10.44 16.01 8.75
C ALA A 216 -11.36 16.81 9.69
N LEU A 217 -11.32 16.55 11.00
CA LEU A 217 -12.08 17.31 12.00
C LEU A 217 -11.71 18.79 12.03
N LYS A 218 -10.48 19.18 11.73
CA LYS A 218 -10.05 20.57 11.60
C LYS A 218 -10.76 21.30 10.45
N ALA A 219 -11.15 20.56 9.41
CA ALA A 219 -11.98 21.08 8.32
C ALA A 219 -13.50 20.89 8.58
N GLY A 220 -13.91 20.47 9.77
CA GLY A 220 -15.31 20.20 10.11
C GLY A 220 -15.87 18.90 9.50
N VAL A 221 -15.00 18.03 8.94
CA VAL A 221 -15.41 16.78 8.29
C VAL A 221 -15.23 15.59 9.23
N LYS A 222 -16.29 14.81 9.44
CA LYS A 222 -16.25 13.57 10.23
C LYS A 222 -15.96 12.39 9.30
N THR A 223 -14.80 11.74 9.47
CA THR A 223 -14.47 10.49 8.78
C THR A 223 -14.66 9.31 9.73
N PRO A 224 -15.37 8.24 9.33
CA PRO A 224 -15.64 7.08 10.19
C PRO A 224 -14.46 6.10 10.19
N THR A 225 -13.27 6.59 10.56
CA THR A 225 -12.04 5.79 10.62
C THR A 225 -11.54 5.70 12.05
N VAL A 226 -11.05 4.52 12.43
CA VAL A 226 -10.44 4.24 13.73
C VAL A 226 -9.11 3.54 13.48
N ALA A 227 -8.07 3.97 14.18
CA ALA A 227 -6.78 3.28 14.16
C ALA A 227 -6.88 2.00 15.00
N LEU A 228 -6.38 0.88 14.45
CA LEU A 228 -6.25 -0.40 15.15
C LEU A 228 -4.79 -0.81 15.14
N GLU A 229 -4.35 -1.41 16.24
CA GLU A 229 -3.03 -2.03 16.31
C GLU A 229 -3.05 -3.37 15.60
N HIS A 230 -2.02 -3.61 14.78
CA HIS A 230 -1.74 -4.90 14.16
C HIS A 230 -0.41 -5.43 14.65
N GLN A 231 -0.40 -6.69 15.06
CA GLN A 231 0.83 -7.37 15.45
C GLN A 231 1.43 -8.12 14.27
N TYR A 232 2.73 -8.12 14.17
CA TYR A 232 3.49 -8.95 13.25
C TYR A 232 4.80 -9.40 13.91
N LEU A 233 5.34 -10.48 13.40
CA LEU A 233 6.60 -11.05 13.83
C LEU A 233 7.53 -11.14 12.63
N VAL A 234 8.78 -10.77 12.83
CA VAL A 234 9.86 -10.99 11.87
C VAL A 234 10.76 -12.06 12.48
N THR A 235 10.95 -13.17 11.78
CA THR A 235 11.84 -14.25 12.24
C THR A 235 13.30 -13.90 11.97
N GLU A 236 14.21 -14.55 12.66
CA GLU A 236 15.58 -14.68 12.18
C GLU A 236 15.58 -15.36 10.80
N PRO A 237 16.64 -15.17 10.00
CA PRO A 237 16.80 -15.91 8.75
C PRO A 237 16.71 -17.43 8.99
N ILE A 238 15.82 -18.09 8.27
CA ILE A 238 15.65 -19.54 8.34
C ILE A 238 16.43 -20.14 7.18
N PRO A 239 17.42 -21.01 7.43
CA PRO A 239 18.20 -21.67 6.39
C PRO A 239 17.30 -22.51 5.46
N ASP A 240 17.76 -22.69 4.23
CA ASP A 240 17.15 -23.58 3.22
C ASP A 240 15.70 -23.27 2.82
N ILE A 241 15.22 -22.06 3.11
CA ILE A 241 13.93 -21.63 2.59
C ILE A 241 14.04 -21.39 1.08
N PRO A 242 13.19 -22.03 0.26
CA PRO A 242 13.19 -21.79 -1.17
C PRO A 242 12.94 -20.32 -1.50
N PRO A 243 13.74 -19.71 -2.39
CA PRO A 243 13.44 -18.37 -2.88
C PRO A 243 12.13 -18.38 -3.70
N ASN A 244 11.45 -17.26 -3.72
CA ASN A 244 10.26 -17.05 -4.55
C ASN A 244 9.03 -17.89 -4.18
N MET A 245 8.90 -18.32 -2.93
CA MET A 245 7.65 -18.91 -2.47
C MET A 245 6.51 -17.87 -2.54
N PRO A 246 5.28 -18.29 -2.86
CA PRO A 246 4.13 -17.40 -2.83
C PRO A 246 3.87 -16.86 -1.42
N ALA A 247 3.24 -15.71 -1.34
CA ALA A 247 2.68 -15.27 -0.07
C ALA A 247 1.57 -16.25 0.35
N MET A 248 1.52 -16.64 1.63
CA MET A 248 0.53 -17.58 2.13
C MET A 248 -0.39 -16.93 3.16
N ARG A 249 -1.65 -17.29 3.13
CA ARG A 249 -2.65 -16.91 4.14
C ARG A 249 -3.42 -18.13 4.61
N ASP A 250 -3.50 -18.27 5.92
CA ASP A 250 -4.44 -19.19 6.58
C ASP A 250 -5.53 -18.35 7.25
N PRO A 251 -6.72 -18.25 6.64
CA PRO A 251 -7.82 -17.48 7.23
C PRO A 251 -8.46 -18.16 8.44
N ASP A 252 -8.30 -19.46 8.63
CA ASP A 252 -8.86 -20.20 9.76
C ASP A 252 -8.03 -19.92 11.03
N LEU A 253 -6.70 -19.77 10.90
CA LEU A 253 -5.79 -19.34 11.95
C LEU A 253 -5.53 -17.83 12.01
N LEU A 254 -6.13 -17.04 11.11
CA LEU A 254 -5.89 -15.60 10.96
C LEU A 254 -4.41 -15.25 10.74
N LEU A 255 -3.68 -16.14 10.08
CA LEU A 255 -2.24 -16.03 9.83
C LEU A 255 -1.97 -15.63 8.37
N SER A 256 -0.97 -14.78 8.18
CA SER A 256 -0.42 -14.47 6.85
C SER A 256 1.10 -14.53 6.91
N LEU A 257 1.71 -15.16 5.92
CA LEU A 257 3.16 -15.31 5.79
C LEU A 257 3.62 -14.70 4.47
N ILE A 258 4.73 -13.99 4.52
CA ILE A 258 5.46 -13.52 3.34
C ILE A 258 6.95 -13.69 3.56
N HIS A 259 7.70 -13.82 2.47
CA HIS A 259 9.16 -13.81 2.49
C HIS A 259 9.65 -12.45 2.04
N ILE A 260 10.39 -11.78 2.94
CA ILE A 260 11.16 -10.59 2.63
C ILE A 260 12.61 -11.02 2.67
N SER A 261 13.33 -10.89 1.57
CA SER A 261 14.72 -11.35 1.43
C SER A 261 15.68 -10.60 2.35
N GLU A 262 15.38 -9.35 2.70
CA GLU A 262 16.04 -8.58 3.76
C GLU A 262 15.07 -7.53 4.31
N PRO A 263 15.01 -7.31 5.63
CA PRO A 263 14.28 -6.17 6.16
C PRO A 263 15.02 -4.90 5.74
N THR A 264 14.38 -4.09 4.92
CA THR A 264 14.88 -2.75 4.65
C THR A 264 14.93 -2.00 5.97
N ARG A 265 16.14 -1.71 6.45
CA ARG A 265 16.31 -0.88 7.64
C ARG A 265 15.71 0.49 7.35
N PRO A 266 14.92 1.07 8.26
CA PRO A 266 14.52 2.46 8.12
C PRO A 266 15.77 3.32 8.07
N TYR A 267 15.88 4.15 7.06
CA TYR A 267 16.96 5.13 6.93
C TYR A 267 16.80 6.26 7.92
#